data_7408fa431b7693c430cdd592f61fd77e
#
_entry.id   7408fa431b7693c430cdd592f61fd77e
#
_cell.length_a   1.000
_cell.length_b   1.000
_cell.length_c   1.000
_cell.angle_alpha   90.00
_cell.angle_beta   90.00
_cell.angle_gamma   90.00
#
_symmetry.space_group_name_H-M   'P 1'
#
loop_
_entity.id
_entity.type
_entity.pdbx_description
1 polymer ?
#
loop_
_entity_poly.entity_id
_entity_poly.type
_entity_poly.pdbx_seq_one_letter_code
_entity_poly.pdbx_strand_id
1 'polypeptide(L)'
;MGSEMCIRDRMMGVFSGVLAALKRNTVFDFIPMAIAMIGICVPTFLMGPLLVLIFGINLEVLPVSGWGQLPGDKILPSLTLGFAYAAYIARLSRGGMLEVLNQDFIRTARAKGLTERMVVIKHAMQGGLIPVVSFLGPAIAGLLAGSFVVETIFQIPGLGRFYVEAAFNRDYTMILGTTIFFSAMIVFFNLLSDLAALWLNPRSRDAS
;
A
#
# COMPACT_ATOMS: atom_id res chain seq x y z
N MET A 1 11.57 5.99 10.95
CA MET A 1 10.40 6.91 10.88
C MET A 1 9.63 6.82 9.56
N GLY A 2 10.25 6.61 8.39
CA GLY A 2 9.48 6.35 7.14
C GLY A 2 8.68 5.05 7.18
N SER A 3 9.18 4.02 7.84
CA SER A 3 8.48 2.74 8.01
C SER A 3 7.19 2.83 8.83
N GLU A 4 7.14 3.69 9.86
CA GLU A 4 5.94 3.85 10.70
C GLU A 4 4.78 4.49 9.93
N MET A 5 5.05 5.47 9.08
CA MET A 5 4.03 6.09 8.23
C MET A 5 3.51 5.10 7.17
N CYS A 6 4.40 4.34 6.54
CA CYS A 6 4.00 3.28 5.59
C CYS A 6 3.15 2.19 6.25
N ILE A 7 3.44 1.79 7.49
CA ILE A 7 2.64 0.81 8.23
C ILE A 7 1.26 1.39 8.56
N ARG A 8 1.21 2.64 9.01
CA ARG A 8 -0.03 3.33 9.36
C ARG A 8 -0.96 3.49 8.15
N ASP A 9 -0.43 3.87 6.99
CA ASP A 9 -1.21 4.01 5.76
C ASP A 9 -1.79 2.66 5.29
N ARG A 10 -1.03 1.58 5.41
CA ARG A 10 -1.50 0.21 5.10
C ARG A 10 -2.59 -0.25 6.06
N MET A 11 -2.43 0.00 7.35
CA MET A 11 -3.45 -0.32 8.35
C MET A 11 -4.75 0.44 8.09
N MET A 12 -4.66 1.72 7.69
CA MET A 12 -5.83 2.51 7.27
C MET A 12 -6.50 1.91 6.02
N GLY A 13 -5.71 1.46 5.04
CA GLY A 13 -6.22 0.76 3.86
C GLY A 13 -7.00 -0.51 4.22
N VAL A 14 -6.41 -1.38 5.05
CA VAL A 14 -7.08 -2.60 5.52
C VAL A 14 -8.36 -2.26 6.29
N PHE A 15 -8.29 -1.34 7.24
CA PHE A 15 -9.44 -0.96 8.06
C PHE A 15 -10.59 -0.41 7.21
N SER A 16 -10.29 0.51 6.29
CA SER A 16 -11.30 1.10 5.39
C SER A 16 -11.93 0.06 4.48
N GLY A 17 -11.13 -0.88 3.93
CA GLY A 17 -11.61 -1.96 3.07
C GLY A 17 -12.49 -2.98 3.81
N VAL A 18 -12.08 -3.39 5.02
CA VAL A 18 -12.88 -4.28 5.87
C VAL A 18 -14.20 -3.60 6.27
N LEU A 19 -14.16 -2.33 6.69
CA LEU A 19 -15.36 -1.58 7.05
C LEU A 19 -16.32 -1.45 5.86
N ALA A 20 -15.79 -1.16 4.67
CA ALA A 20 -16.57 -1.08 3.44
C ALA A 20 -17.23 -2.43 3.09
N ALA A 21 -16.53 -3.55 3.29
CA ALA A 21 -17.10 -4.89 3.06
C ALA A 21 -18.22 -5.23 4.05
N LEU A 22 -18.04 -4.89 5.34
CA LEU A 22 -19.04 -5.15 6.38
C LEU A 22 -20.30 -4.31 6.21
N LYS A 23 -20.15 -3.07 5.72
CA LYS A 23 -21.25 -2.13 5.47
C LYS A 23 -21.52 -1.98 3.97
N ARG A 24 -21.54 -3.10 3.25
CA ARG A 24 -21.76 -3.15 1.81
C ARG A 24 -23.00 -2.36 1.39
N ASN A 25 -22.90 -1.65 0.26
CA ASN A 25 -23.96 -0.82 -0.33
C ASN A 25 -24.45 0.32 0.56
N THR A 26 -23.63 0.80 1.49
CA THR A 26 -23.92 1.99 2.31
C THR A 26 -22.91 3.12 1.99
N VAL A 27 -23.12 4.29 2.56
CA VAL A 27 -22.20 5.44 2.45
C VAL A 27 -20.78 5.06 2.93
N PHE A 28 -20.67 4.20 3.94
CA PHE A 28 -19.41 3.68 4.47
C PHE A 28 -18.70 2.71 3.52
N ASP A 29 -19.37 2.24 2.49
CA ASP A 29 -18.77 1.50 1.38
C ASP A 29 -18.38 2.44 0.23
N PHE A 30 -19.33 3.29 -0.21
CA PHE A 30 -19.12 4.13 -1.38
C PHE A 30 -18.05 5.21 -1.19
N ILE A 31 -18.02 5.92 -0.06
CA ILE A 31 -17.06 7.01 0.15
C ILE A 31 -15.60 6.50 0.19
N PRO A 32 -15.22 5.52 1.04
CA PRO A 32 -13.85 5.02 1.04
C PRO A 32 -13.43 4.42 -0.31
N MET A 33 -14.34 3.75 -1.03
CA MET A 33 -14.03 3.17 -2.33
C MET A 33 -13.89 4.24 -3.43
N ALA A 34 -14.67 5.32 -3.38
CA ALA A 34 -14.50 6.45 -4.29
C ALA A 34 -13.15 7.16 -4.07
N ILE A 35 -12.78 7.40 -2.80
CA ILE A 35 -11.46 7.97 -2.43
C ILE A 35 -10.33 7.03 -2.89
N ALA A 36 -10.47 5.72 -2.68
CA ALA A 36 -9.51 4.73 -3.14
C ALA A 36 -9.40 4.73 -4.68
N MET A 37 -10.52 4.88 -5.39
CA MET A 37 -10.51 4.96 -6.85
C MET A 37 -9.69 6.18 -7.33
N ILE A 38 -9.87 7.34 -6.71
CA ILE A 38 -9.07 8.55 -7.01
C ILE A 38 -7.58 8.27 -6.76
N GLY A 39 -7.23 7.63 -5.63
CA GLY A 39 -5.85 7.30 -5.29
C GLY A 39 -5.17 6.33 -6.25
N ILE A 40 -5.94 5.44 -6.87
CA ILE A 40 -5.43 4.50 -7.88
C ILE A 40 -5.33 5.17 -9.26
N CYS A 41 -6.31 6.01 -9.62
CA CYS A 41 -6.37 6.63 -10.94
C CYS A 41 -5.40 7.81 -11.12
N VAL A 42 -5.08 8.53 -10.04
CA VAL A 42 -4.15 9.67 -10.11
C VAL A 42 -2.71 9.17 -10.03
N PRO A 43 -1.91 9.36 -11.09
CA PRO A 43 -0.50 8.98 -11.07
C PRO A 43 0.29 9.70 -9.97
N THR A 44 1.23 9.02 -9.34
CA THR A 44 2.05 9.59 -8.25
C THR A 44 2.84 10.83 -8.66
N PHE A 45 3.30 10.89 -9.93
CA PHE A 45 4.00 12.06 -10.46
C PHE A 45 3.12 13.30 -10.59
N LEU A 46 1.80 13.14 -10.66
CA LEU A 46 0.83 14.23 -10.64
C LEU A 46 0.39 14.54 -9.20
N MET A 47 0.20 13.51 -8.38
CA MET A 47 -0.22 13.67 -6.99
C MET A 47 0.80 14.47 -6.17
N GLY A 48 2.11 14.20 -6.34
CA GLY A 48 3.16 14.92 -5.62
C GLY A 48 3.12 16.43 -5.83
N PRO A 49 3.22 16.94 -7.07
CA PRO A 49 3.11 18.37 -7.35
C PRO A 49 1.79 19.01 -6.91
N LEU A 50 0.66 18.29 -7.03
CA LEU A 50 -0.64 18.79 -6.56
C LEU A 50 -0.65 18.99 -5.04
N LEU A 51 -0.13 18.04 -4.28
CA LEU A 51 -0.02 18.18 -2.82
C LEU A 51 0.93 19.30 -2.41
N VAL A 52 2.06 19.46 -3.12
CA VAL A 52 2.98 20.59 -2.92
C VAL A 52 2.28 21.92 -3.22
N LEU A 53 1.55 22.01 -4.31
CA LEU A 53 0.82 23.23 -4.68
C LEU A 53 -0.22 23.61 -3.62
N ILE A 54 -1.01 22.64 -3.16
CA ILE A 54 -2.10 22.88 -2.19
C ILE A 54 -1.53 23.18 -0.80
N PHE A 55 -0.74 22.28 -0.24
CA PHE A 55 -0.32 22.34 1.17
C PHE A 55 0.99 23.09 1.40
N GLY A 56 1.87 23.11 0.39
CA GLY A 56 3.15 23.79 0.50
C GLY A 56 3.13 25.24 0.05
N ILE A 57 2.45 25.52 -1.08
CA ILE A 57 2.48 26.86 -1.69
C ILE A 57 1.22 27.67 -1.33
N ASN A 58 0.02 27.11 -1.51
CA ASN A 58 -1.22 27.88 -1.30
C ASN A 58 -1.57 28.02 0.19
N LEU A 59 -1.43 26.95 0.98
CA LEU A 59 -1.76 26.93 2.41
C LEU A 59 -0.54 27.22 3.30
N GLU A 60 0.68 27.06 2.79
CA GLU A 60 1.94 27.25 3.50
C GLU A 60 2.05 26.52 4.86
N VAL A 61 1.36 25.36 4.97
CA VAL A 61 1.31 24.58 6.22
C VAL A 61 2.35 23.46 6.28
N LEU A 62 2.90 23.04 5.13
CA LEU A 62 3.87 21.94 5.04
C LEU A 62 5.05 22.33 4.15
N PRO A 63 6.28 21.89 4.48
CA PRO A 63 7.45 22.09 3.65
C PRO A 63 7.29 21.41 2.27
N VAL A 64 7.71 22.09 1.22
CA VAL A 64 7.63 21.63 -0.17
C VAL A 64 8.67 20.58 -0.54
N SER A 65 9.78 20.51 0.20
CA SER A 65 10.90 19.60 -0.06
C SER A 65 11.70 19.33 1.21
N GLY A 66 12.54 18.30 1.18
CA GLY A 66 13.39 17.90 2.27
C GLY A 66 13.06 16.51 2.84
N TRP A 67 13.95 16.01 3.69
CA TRP A 67 13.77 14.71 4.36
C TRP A 67 14.42 14.70 5.74
N GLY A 68 13.66 15.02 6.78
CA GLY A 68 14.12 15.01 8.16
C GLY A 68 14.90 16.24 8.61
N GLN A 69 14.85 17.34 7.86
CA GLN A 69 15.47 18.62 8.21
C GLN A 69 14.47 19.60 8.84
N LEU A 70 13.24 19.56 8.40
CA LEU A 70 12.15 20.42 8.85
C LEU A 70 11.02 19.61 9.48
N PRO A 71 10.30 20.13 10.48
CA PRO A 71 9.11 19.47 11.00
C PRO A 71 8.05 19.38 9.89
N GLY A 72 7.59 18.16 9.61
CA GLY A 72 6.53 17.91 8.60
C GLY A 72 7.02 17.66 7.17
N ASP A 73 8.30 17.75 6.86
CA ASP A 73 8.85 17.55 5.52
C ASP A 73 8.61 16.12 4.95
N LYS A 74 8.37 15.13 5.82
CA LYS A 74 8.06 13.75 5.44
C LYS A 74 6.59 13.51 5.10
N ILE A 75 5.69 14.46 5.43
CA ILE A 75 4.24 14.25 5.30
C ILE A 75 3.85 14.18 3.83
N LEU A 76 4.22 15.17 3.02
CA LEU A 76 3.85 15.22 1.60
C LEU A 76 4.40 14.04 0.78
N PRO A 77 5.70 13.68 0.89
CA PRO A 77 6.22 12.49 0.21
C PRO A 77 5.52 11.21 0.63
N SER A 78 5.29 11.04 1.94
CA SER A 78 4.62 9.85 2.47
C SER A 78 3.17 9.74 2.02
N LEU A 79 2.42 10.85 2.01
CA LEU A 79 1.07 10.87 1.46
C LEU A 79 1.05 10.55 -0.04
N THR A 80 2.00 11.10 -0.81
CA THR A 80 2.08 10.86 -2.25
C THR A 80 2.26 9.38 -2.57
N LEU A 81 3.17 8.69 -1.85
CA LEU A 81 3.41 7.26 -2.03
C LEU A 81 2.37 6.40 -1.31
N GLY A 82 2.08 6.70 -0.06
CA GLY A 82 1.24 5.90 0.81
C GLY A 82 -0.21 5.85 0.34
N PHE A 83 -0.74 6.96 -0.19
CA PHE A 83 -2.13 7.04 -0.62
C PHE A 83 -2.47 6.04 -1.73
N ALA A 84 -1.64 5.91 -2.75
CA ALA A 84 -1.84 4.95 -3.84
C ALA A 84 -1.84 3.50 -3.31
N TYR A 85 -0.86 3.14 -2.48
CA TYR A 85 -0.78 1.80 -1.89
C TYR A 85 -1.92 1.52 -0.90
N ALA A 86 -2.29 2.49 -0.07
CA ALA A 86 -3.44 2.37 0.84
C ALA A 86 -4.75 2.15 0.07
N ALA A 87 -4.93 2.85 -1.05
CA ALA A 87 -6.07 2.71 -1.94
C ALA A 87 -6.16 1.30 -2.55
N TYR A 88 -5.04 0.75 -3.03
CA TYR A 88 -4.97 -0.63 -3.51
C TYR A 88 -5.32 -1.64 -2.40
N ILE A 89 -4.72 -1.49 -1.22
CA ILE A 89 -4.97 -2.36 -0.06
C ILE A 89 -6.42 -2.29 0.38
N ALA A 90 -7.04 -1.12 0.41
CA ALA A 90 -8.45 -0.96 0.75
C ALA A 90 -9.36 -1.74 -0.21
N ARG A 91 -9.08 -1.65 -1.50
CA ARG A 91 -9.82 -2.34 -2.54
C ARG A 91 -9.65 -3.86 -2.49
N LEU A 92 -8.41 -4.34 -2.29
CA LEU A 92 -8.13 -5.77 -2.11
C LEU A 92 -8.77 -6.32 -0.84
N SER A 93 -8.68 -5.60 0.28
CA SER A 93 -9.32 -5.99 1.55
C SER A 93 -10.82 -6.11 1.40
N ARG A 94 -11.47 -5.13 0.74
CA ARG A 94 -12.91 -5.16 0.49
C ARG A 94 -13.28 -6.36 -0.38
N GLY A 95 -12.59 -6.60 -1.47
CA GLY A 95 -12.86 -7.71 -2.39
C GLY A 95 -12.74 -9.06 -1.70
N GLY A 96 -11.60 -9.32 -1.05
CA GLY A 96 -11.35 -10.58 -0.34
C GLY A 96 -12.32 -10.80 0.83
N MET A 97 -12.65 -9.75 1.59
CA MET A 97 -13.66 -9.85 2.66
C MET A 97 -15.05 -10.18 2.12
N LEU A 98 -15.49 -9.55 1.03
CA LEU A 98 -16.80 -9.85 0.42
C LEU A 98 -16.89 -11.29 -0.09
N GLU A 99 -15.82 -11.81 -0.65
CA GLU A 99 -15.75 -13.20 -1.11
C GLU A 99 -15.91 -14.17 0.05
N VAL A 100 -15.14 -13.97 1.13
CA VAL A 100 -15.14 -14.86 2.29
C VAL A 100 -16.43 -14.75 3.11
N LEU A 101 -16.99 -13.55 3.28
CA LEU A 101 -18.23 -13.35 4.04
C LEU A 101 -19.44 -14.07 3.44
N ASN A 102 -19.39 -14.43 2.15
CA ASN A 102 -20.45 -15.17 1.47
C ASN A 102 -20.27 -16.69 1.51
N GLN A 103 -19.18 -17.22 2.09
CA GLN A 103 -18.92 -18.66 2.14
C GLN A 103 -19.72 -19.37 3.24
N ASP A 104 -19.96 -20.68 3.03
CA ASP A 104 -20.83 -21.49 3.89
C ASP A 104 -20.30 -21.66 5.32
N PHE A 105 -18.97 -21.67 5.51
CA PHE A 105 -18.39 -21.76 6.86
C PHE A 105 -18.67 -20.51 7.70
N ILE A 106 -18.84 -19.33 7.09
CA ILE A 106 -19.26 -18.12 7.77
C ILE A 106 -20.72 -18.23 8.19
N ARG A 107 -21.60 -18.77 7.33
CA ARG A 107 -23.00 -19.07 7.69
C ARG A 107 -23.08 -20.03 8.84
N THR A 108 -22.25 -21.08 8.82
CA THR A 108 -22.18 -22.06 9.90
C THR A 108 -21.71 -21.42 11.20
N ALA A 109 -20.71 -20.52 11.17
CA ALA A 109 -20.23 -19.82 12.36
C ALA A 109 -21.33 -18.94 12.98
N ARG A 110 -22.13 -18.24 12.15
CA ARG A 110 -23.29 -17.47 12.62
C ARG A 110 -24.39 -18.35 13.18
N ALA A 111 -24.67 -19.48 12.55
CA ALA A 111 -25.67 -20.45 13.04
C ALA A 111 -25.30 -21.07 14.40
N LYS A 112 -24.01 -21.17 14.72
CA LYS A 112 -23.48 -21.57 16.04
C LYS A 112 -23.61 -20.48 17.12
N GLY A 113 -24.19 -19.31 16.81
CA GLY A 113 -24.40 -18.22 17.74
C GLY A 113 -23.18 -17.37 18.05
N LEU A 114 -22.11 -17.44 17.22
CA LEU A 114 -20.95 -16.57 17.41
C LEU A 114 -21.30 -15.10 17.12
N THR A 115 -20.73 -14.21 17.92
CA THR A 115 -20.91 -12.77 17.70
C THR A 115 -20.30 -12.32 16.36
N GLU A 116 -20.92 -11.35 15.69
CA GLU A 116 -20.38 -10.83 14.40
C GLU A 116 -18.91 -10.40 14.50
N ARG A 117 -18.52 -9.80 15.62
CA ARG A 117 -17.11 -9.43 15.83
C ARG A 117 -16.19 -10.65 15.79
N MET A 118 -16.59 -11.76 16.41
CA MET A 118 -15.80 -13.00 16.42
C MET A 118 -15.79 -13.65 15.03
N VAL A 119 -16.91 -13.65 14.32
CA VAL A 119 -17.02 -14.14 12.94
C VAL A 119 -16.08 -13.35 12.02
N VAL A 120 -16.07 -12.03 12.12
CA VAL A 120 -15.21 -11.18 11.30
C VAL A 120 -13.75 -11.40 11.62
N ILE A 121 -13.34 -11.23 12.88
CA ILE A 121 -11.91 -11.23 13.27
C ILE A 121 -11.30 -12.63 13.15
N LYS A 122 -11.99 -13.65 13.63
CA LYS A 122 -11.42 -14.99 13.74
C LYS A 122 -11.62 -15.86 12.49
N HIS A 123 -12.69 -15.61 11.73
CA HIS A 123 -13.05 -16.46 10.59
C HIS A 123 -12.94 -15.74 9.24
N ALA A 124 -13.46 -14.52 9.11
CA ALA A 124 -13.48 -13.84 7.84
C ALA A 124 -12.15 -13.18 7.45
N MET A 125 -11.49 -12.49 8.39
CA MET A 125 -10.23 -11.77 8.11
C MET A 125 -9.10 -12.72 7.69
N GLN A 126 -9.03 -13.91 8.26
CA GLN A 126 -7.97 -14.88 7.97
C GLN A 126 -7.95 -15.25 6.48
N GLY A 127 -9.11 -15.50 5.86
CA GLY A 127 -9.21 -15.78 4.43
C GLY A 127 -9.29 -14.50 3.57
N GLY A 128 -10.03 -13.50 4.06
CA GLY A 128 -10.30 -12.26 3.32
C GLY A 128 -9.10 -11.34 3.12
N LEU A 129 -8.05 -11.47 3.96
CA LEU A 129 -6.83 -10.67 3.82
C LEU A 129 -5.70 -11.39 3.06
N ILE A 130 -5.91 -12.62 2.57
CA ILE A 130 -4.90 -13.31 1.75
C ILE A 130 -4.46 -12.47 0.54
N PRO A 131 -5.37 -11.87 -0.26
CA PRO A 131 -4.97 -11.02 -1.39
C PRO A 131 -4.12 -9.81 -0.95
N VAL A 132 -4.38 -9.25 0.24
CA VAL A 132 -3.59 -8.14 0.79
C VAL A 132 -2.18 -8.61 1.12
N VAL A 133 -2.04 -9.77 1.79
CA VAL A 133 -0.73 -10.32 2.15
C VAL A 133 0.10 -10.63 0.91
N SER A 134 -0.49 -11.23 -0.12
CA SER A 134 0.17 -11.48 -1.40
C SER A 134 0.63 -10.19 -2.10
N PHE A 135 -0.11 -9.08 -1.91
CA PHE A 135 0.25 -7.79 -2.47
C PHE A 135 1.34 -7.06 -1.66
N LEU A 136 1.55 -7.41 -0.39
CA LEU A 136 2.55 -6.73 0.46
C LEU A 136 3.98 -6.84 -0.08
N GLY A 137 4.35 -7.98 -0.68
CA GLY A 137 5.68 -8.17 -1.26
C GLY A 137 5.97 -7.18 -2.38
N PRO A 138 5.19 -7.18 -3.47
CA PRO A 138 5.29 -6.18 -4.53
C PRO A 138 5.22 -4.73 -4.01
N ALA A 139 4.35 -4.46 -3.04
CA ALA A 139 4.21 -3.13 -2.46
C ALA A 139 5.45 -2.68 -1.66
N ILE A 140 6.05 -3.59 -0.87
CA ILE A 140 7.29 -3.29 -0.13
C ILE A 140 8.45 -3.11 -1.11
N ALA A 141 8.58 -4.00 -2.08
CA ALA A 141 9.61 -3.91 -3.11
C ALA A 141 9.50 -2.58 -3.88
N GLY A 142 8.29 -2.20 -4.31
CA GLY A 142 8.05 -0.92 -5.00
C GLY A 142 8.38 0.31 -4.15
N LEU A 143 8.10 0.27 -2.85
CA LEU A 143 8.44 1.37 -1.93
C LEU A 143 9.94 1.45 -1.65
N LEU A 144 10.63 0.31 -1.56
CA LEU A 144 12.08 0.25 -1.30
C LEU A 144 12.90 0.57 -2.57
N ALA A 145 12.40 0.12 -3.73
CA ALA A 145 12.98 0.53 -5.01
C ALA A 145 12.91 2.05 -5.20
N GLY A 146 12.10 2.71 -4.38
CA GLY A 146 11.86 4.13 -4.42
C GLY A 146 10.97 4.54 -5.60
N SER A 147 10.21 5.58 -5.39
CA SER A 147 9.62 6.27 -6.52
C SER A 147 10.64 7.29 -7.00
N PHE A 148 11.37 6.98 -8.09
CA PHE A 148 12.32 7.91 -8.71
C PHE A 148 11.75 9.31 -8.82
N VAL A 149 10.47 9.38 -9.17
CA VAL A 149 9.73 10.63 -9.38
C VAL A 149 9.51 11.36 -8.05
N VAL A 150 9.07 10.65 -7.00
CA VAL A 150 8.80 11.26 -5.70
C VAL A 150 10.10 11.71 -5.03
N GLU A 151 11.16 10.90 -5.12
CA GLU A 151 12.49 11.29 -4.61
C GLU A 151 13.02 12.55 -5.31
N THR A 152 12.79 12.65 -6.63
CA THR A 152 13.21 13.83 -7.40
C THR A 152 12.37 15.07 -7.08
N ILE A 153 11.02 14.93 -6.99
CA ILE A 153 10.11 16.04 -6.68
C ILE A 153 10.40 16.62 -5.30
N PHE A 154 10.52 15.77 -4.29
CA PHE A 154 10.71 16.19 -2.90
C PHE A 154 12.18 16.31 -2.49
N GLN A 155 13.12 16.12 -3.42
CA GLN A 155 14.57 16.19 -3.19
C GLN A 155 15.05 15.27 -2.05
N ILE A 156 14.49 14.06 -2.01
CA ILE A 156 14.87 13.06 -1.01
C ILE A 156 16.21 12.42 -1.43
N PRO A 157 17.18 12.27 -0.53
CA PRO A 157 18.44 11.60 -0.83
C PRO A 157 18.26 10.08 -0.87
N GLY A 158 17.69 9.58 -1.97
CA GLY A 158 17.41 8.16 -2.20
C GLY A 158 18.11 7.63 -3.46
N LEU A 159 18.19 6.30 -3.59
CA LEU A 159 18.82 5.63 -4.74
C LEU A 159 18.09 5.94 -6.05
N GLY A 160 16.79 6.19 -6.02
CA GLY A 160 16.01 6.53 -7.20
C GLY A 160 16.43 7.86 -7.81
N ARG A 161 16.76 8.86 -6.99
CA ARG A 161 17.31 10.14 -7.45
C ARG A 161 18.65 9.94 -8.14
N PHE A 162 19.57 9.18 -7.54
CA PHE A 162 20.87 8.87 -8.15
C PHE A 162 20.73 8.11 -9.47
N TYR A 163 19.73 7.20 -9.57
CA TYR A 163 19.40 6.52 -10.82
C TYR A 163 18.99 7.51 -11.93
N VAL A 164 18.12 8.47 -11.59
CA VAL A 164 17.67 9.50 -12.55
C VAL A 164 18.84 10.39 -12.98
N GLU A 165 19.67 10.85 -12.05
CA GLU A 165 20.87 11.65 -12.33
C GLU A 165 21.87 10.87 -13.20
N ALA A 166 22.07 9.58 -12.91
CA ALA A 166 22.95 8.70 -13.72
C ALA A 166 22.41 8.54 -15.16
N ALA A 167 21.09 8.45 -15.33
CA ALA A 167 20.46 8.36 -16.64
C ALA A 167 20.70 9.62 -17.48
N PHE A 168 20.58 10.81 -16.90
CA PHE A 168 20.91 12.06 -17.58
C PHE A 168 22.39 12.22 -17.90
N ASN A 169 23.26 11.78 -17.00
CA ASN A 169 24.72 11.82 -17.15
C ASN A 169 25.28 10.68 -18.02
N ARG A 170 24.44 9.74 -18.48
CA ARG A 170 24.82 8.54 -19.23
C ARG A 170 25.82 7.65 -18.49
N ASP A 171 25.75 7.61 -17.16
CA ASP A 171 26.54 6.73 -16.31
C ASP A 171 25.93 5.33 -16.30
N TYR A 172 26.33 4.52 -17.29
CA TYR A 172 25.84 3.15 -17.46
C TYR A 172 26.20 2.25 -16.29
N THR A 173 27.32 2.49 -15.62
CA THR A 173 27.75 1.68 -14.46
C THR A 173 26.79 1.84 -13.30
N MET A 174 26.44 3.07 -12.97
CA MET A 174 25.49 3.38 -11.91
C MET A 174 24.07 2.89 -12.25
N ILE A 175 23.62 3.06 -13.51
CA ILE A 175 22.32 2.57 -13.99
C ILE A 175 22.24 1.05 -13.85
N LEU A 176 23.23 0.30 -14.31
CA LEU A 176 23.25 -1.16 -14.21
C LEU A 176 23.31 -1.64 -12.77
N GLY A 177 24.16 -1.04 -11.94
CA GLY A 177 24.27 -1.39 -10.52
C GLY A 177 22.97 -1.19 -9.75
N THR A 178 22.32 -0.05 -9.93
CA THR A 178 21.03 0.24 -9.28
C THR A 178 19.91 -0.65 -9.81
N THR A 179 19.88 -0.96 -11.11
CA THR A 179 18.90 -1.86 -11.71
C THR A 179 19.02 -3.27 -11.12
N ILE A 180 20.24 -3.81 -11.03
CA ILE A 180 20.49 -5.14 -10.44
C ILE A 180 20.06 -5.15 -8.96
N PHE A 181 20.41 -4.11 -8.21
CA PHE A 181 20.02 -3.99 -6.81
C PHE A 181 18.50 -3.98 -6.63
N PHE A 182 17.78 -3.15 -7.38
CA PHE A 182 16.33 -3.09 -7.31
C PHE A 182 15.67 -4.40 -7.75
N SER A 183 16.17 -5.04 -8.80
CA SER A 183 15.67 -6.34 -9.25
C SER A 183 15.82 -7.41 -8.16
N ALA A 184 16.98 -7.47 -7.52
CA ALA A 184 17.22 -8.40 -6.42
C ALA A 184 16.28 -8.16 -5.23
N MET A 185 16.04 -6.89 -4.88
CA MET A 185 15.09 -6.51 -3.82
C MET A 185 13.66 -6.91 -4.16
N ILE A 186 13.22 -6.68 -5.41
CA ILE A 186 11.88 -7.07 -5.87
C ILE A 186 11.70 -8.58 -5.75
N VAL A 187 12.65 -9.37 -6.25
CA VAL A 187 12.59 -10.85 -6.18
C VAL A 187 12.56 -11.31 -4.72
N PHE A 188 13.41 -10.75 -3.88
CA PHE A 188 13.48 -11.10 -2.46
C PHE A 188 12.17 -10.83 -1.71
N PHE A 189 11.59 -9.64 -1.86
CA PHE A 189 10.34 -9.30 -1.17
C PHE A 189 9.13 -10.03 -1.74
N ASN A 190 9.09 -10.31 -3.04
CA ASN A 190 8.05 -11.16 -3.62
C ASN A 190 8.13 -12.57 -3.03
N LEU A 191 9.31 -13.19 -2.96
CA LEU A 191 9.50 -14.49 -2.35
C LEU A 191 9.02 -14.52 -0.90
N LEU A 192 9.37 -13.50 -0.08
CA LEU A 192 8.90 -13.41 1.29
C LEU A 192 7.37 -13.30 1.39
N SER A 193 6.76 -12.53 0.48
CA SER A 193 5.31 -12.38 0.42
C SER A 193 4.61 -13.68 0.07
N ASP A 194 5.13 -14.41 -0.91
CA ASP A 194 4.57 -15.71 -1.33
C ASP A 194 4.68 -16.74 -0.21
N LEU A 195 5.81 -16.80 0.50
CA LEU A 195 5.98 -17.66 1.66
C LEU A 195 5.00 -17.29 2.79
N ALA A 196 4.78 -16.00 3.03
CA ALA A 196 3.81 -15.54 4.02
C ALA A 196 2.37 -15.89 3.62
N ALA A 197 2.02 -15.75 2.34
CA ALA A 197 0.71 -16.12 1.82
C ALA A 197 0.46 -17.64 1.92
N LEU A 198 1.45 -18.47 1.61
CA LEU A 198 1.40 -19.93 1.78
C LEU A 198 1.21 -20.33 3.26
N TRP A 199 1.87 -19.62 4.16
CA TRP A 199 1.73 -19.89 5.59
C TRP A 199 0.34 -19.55 6.13
N LEU A 200 -0.28 -18.50 5.61
CA LEU A 200 -1.64 -18.06 5.99
C LEU A 200 -2.75 -18.88 5.33
N ASN A 201 -2.47 -19.56 4.21
CA ASN A 201 -3.44 -20.35 3.48
C ASN A 201 -3.17 -21.86 3.63
N PRO A 202 -3.74 -22.53 4.66
CA PRO A 202 -3.52 -23.96 4.85
C PRO A 202 -4.06 -24.86 3.73
N ARG A 203 -5.05 -24.37 2.95
CA ARG A 203 -5.63 -25.13 1.83
C ARG A 203 -4.69 -25.27 0.62
N SER A 204 -3.70 -24.41 0.46
CA SER A 204 -2.71 -24.55 -0.60
C SER A 204 -1.65 -25.62 -0.30
N ARG A 205 -1.56 -26.11 0.94
CA ARG A 205 -0.66 -27.20 1.33
C ARG A 205 -1.14 -28.57 0.86
N ASP A 206 -2.44 -28.76 0.68
CA ASP A 206 -3.04 -30.04 0.30
C ASP A 206 -3.17 -30.21 -1.21
N ALA A 207 -2.77 -29.22 -2.02
CA ALA A 207 -2.85 -29.22 -3.47
C ALA A 207 -1.49 -29.48 -4.17
N SER A 208 -0.44 -29.72 -3.44
CA SER A 208 0.89 -30.16 -3.88
C SER A 208 1.15 -31.56 -3.36
#